data_26319a937cbd93719384437302d11194
#
_entry.id   26319a937cbd93719384437302d11194
#
_cell.length_a   1.000
_cell.length_b   1.000
_cell.length_c   1.000
_cell.angle_alpha   90.00
_cell.angle_beta   90.00
_cell.angle_gamma   90.00
#
_symmetry.space_group_name_H-M   'P 1'
#
loop_
_entity.id
_entity.type
_entity.pdbx_description
1 polymer ?
#
loop_
_entity_poly.entity_id
_entity_poly.type
_entity_poly.pdbx_seq_one_letter_code
_entity_poly.pdbx_strand_id
1 'polypeptide(L)'
;MNIAETISFIRDLYGEKEAFIPLHAPTFAGNEKKYLEECIDTTFVSSVGKFVDLFEQKIAAYTGAKYAVVCVNGTNALHIALKLSGVEAGDEVITQPLTFIATTNAIVYAGAVPVFVDVDKDTMGLSPTSLERFLQTNAELRGNECYHKQTGRRIKACMPMHTFGHACRIEEIIAICDRYHIEVVED
;
A
#
# COMPACT_ATOMS: atom_id res chain seq x y z
N MET A 1 13.49 4.91 -29.56
CA MET A 1 12.40 5.91 -29.68
C MET A 1 12.96 7.24 -29.19
N ASN A 2 12.89 8.29 -29.97
CA ASN A 2 13.31 9.62 -29.51
C ASN A 2 12.17 10.31 -28.75
N ILE A 3 12.47 11.41 -28.06
CA ILE A 3 11.47 12.12 -27.22
C ILE A 3 10.23 12.53 -28.04
N ALA A 4 10.43 13.03 -29.27
CA ALA A 4 9.31 13.46 -30.10
C ALA A 4 8.41 12.30 -30.51
N GLU A 5 8.96 11.16 -30.87
CA GLU A 5 8.21 9.93 -31.18
C GLU A 5 7.45 9.42 -29.97
N THR A 6 8.06 9.48 -28.76
CA THR A 6 7.39 9.10 -27.52
C THR A 6 6.21 10.01 -27.21
N ILE A 7 6.39 11.32 -27.34
CA ILE A 7 5.30 12.29 -27.13
C ILE A 7 4.19 12.08 -28.15
N SER A 8 4.50 11.89 -29.44
CA SER A 8 3.50 11.61 -30.46
C SER A 8 2.71 10.34 -30.14
N PHE A 9 3.40 9.26 -29.80
CA PHE A 9 2.78 8.00 -29.42
C PHE A 9 1.80 8.16 -28.24
N ILE A 10 2.21 8.87 -27.19
CA ILE A 10 1.35 9.12 -26.01
C ILE A 10 0.13 9.96 -26.43
N ARG A 11 0.32 11.01 -27.21
CA ARG A 11 -0.79 11.86 -27.67
C ARG A 11 -1.77 11.12 -28.56
N ASP A 12 -1.27 10.27 -29.44
CA ASP A 12 -2.10 9.43 -30.30
C ASP A 12 -2.90 8.40 -29.47
N LEU A 13 -2.27 7.79 -28.45
CA LEU A 13 -2.92 6.84 -27.56
C LEU A 13 -4.09 7.46 -26.78
N TYR A 14 -3.92 8.70 -26.32
CA TYR A 14 -4.98 9.44 -25.60
C TYR A 14 -5.93 10.21 -26.50
N GLY A 15 -5.67 10.27 -27.81
CA GLY A 15 -6.48 11.05 -28.76
C GLY A 15 -6.41 12.57 -28.50
N GLU A 16 -5.35 13.03 -27.82
CA GLU A 16 -5.21 14.42 -27.37
C GLU A 16 -3.98 15.07 -28.01
N LYS A 17 -4.20 16.09 -28.86
CA LYS A 17 -3.09 16.68 -29.63
C LYS A 17 -2.38 17.82 -28.91
N GLU A 18 -3.09 18.64 -28.17
CA GLU A 18 -2.58 19.93 -27.67
C GLU A 18 -2.75 20.09 -26.14
N ALA A 19 -3.85 19.61 -25.55
CA ALA A 19 -4.12 19.81 -24.15
C ALA A 19 -3.14 19.05 -23.23
N PHE A 20 -3.15 19.42 -21.98
CA PHE A 20 -2.36 18.73 -20.94
C PHE A 20 -2.94 17.34 -20.70
N ILE A 21 -2.11 16.32 -20.77
CA ILE A 21 -2.45 14.94 -20.44
C ILE A 21 -1.94 14.68 -19.01
N PRO A 22 -2.84 14.59 -18.00
CA PRO A 22 -2.42 14.27 -16.65
C PRO A 22 -1.93 12.82 -16.57
N LEU A 23 -1.03 12.52 -15.64
CA LEU A 23 -0.58 11.15 -15.40
C LEU A 23 -1.75 10.24 -15.05
N HIS A 24 -2.64 10.72 -14.22
CA HIS A 24 -3.95 10.14 -13.94
C HIS A 24 -4.88 11.26 -13.45
N ALA A 25 -6.15 11.14 -13.78
CA ALA A 25 -7.18 12.05 -13.31
C ALA A 25 -8.34 11.25 -12.72
N PRO A 26 -8.91 11.66 -11.59
CA PRO A 26 -10.09 11.01 -11.06
C PRO A 26 -11.28 11.20 -12.02
N THR A 27 -12.05 10.14 -12.21
CA THR A 27 -13.25 10.15 -13.04
C THR A 27 -14.47 9.97 -12.15
N PHE A 28 -15.40 10.91 -12.22
CA PHE A 28 -16.66 10.92 -11.48
C PHE A 28 -17.81 10.71 -12.48
N ALA A 29 -18.17 9.46 -12.73
CA ALA A 29 -19.20 9.08 -13.71
C ALA A 29 -20.40 8.36 -13.07
N GLY A 30 -20.43 8.25 -11.75
CA GLY A 30 -21.47 7.54 -11.00
C GLY A 30 -22.33 8.45 -10.12
N ASN A 31 -22.58 8.00 -8.91
CA ASN A 31 -23.47 8.67 -7.97
C ASN A 31 -22.75 9.59 -6.97
N GLU A 32 -21.48 9.92 -7.18
CA GLU A 32 -20.64 10.63 -6.23
C GLU A 32 -21.28 11.94 -5.77
N LYS A 33 -21.72 12.76 -6.74
CA LYS A 33 -22.39 14.04 -6.44
C LYS A 33 -23.66 13.84 -5.63
N LYS A 34 -24.50 12.87 -6.02
CA LYS A 34 -25.75 12.56 -5.33
C LYS A 34 -25.52 12.14 -3.88
N TYR A 35 -24.49 11.34 -3.64
CA TYR A 35 -24.17 10.88 -2.27
C TYR A 35 -23.61 12.02 -1.41
N LEU A 36 -22.82 12.92 -2.01
CA LEU A 36 -22.33 14.10 -1.31
C LEU A 36 -23.47 15.08 -0.97
N GLU A 37 -24.38 15.34 -1.91
CA GLU A 37 -25.59 16.15 -1.67
C GLU A 37 -26.41 15.56 -0.53
N GLU A 38 -26.65 14.24 -0.54
CA GLU A 38 -27.40 13.58 0.52
C GLU A 38 -26.70 13.72 1.89
N CYS A 39 -25.36 13.64 1.96
CA CYS A 39 -24.64 13.87 3.20
C CYS A 39 -24.84 15.30 3.73
N ILE A 40 -24.82 16.29 2.84
CA ILE A 40 -25.02 17.71 3.20
C ILE A 40 -26.46 17.94 3.67
N ASP A 41 -27.44 17.46 2.91
CA ASP A 41 -28.87 17.65 3.21
C ASP A 41 -29.28 16.99 4.54
N THR A 42 -28.67 15.84 4.84
CA THR A 42 -28.92 15.11 6.10
C THR A 42 -28.01 15.53 7.24
N THR A 43 -27.03 16.43 6.99
CA THR A 43 -26.01 16.90 7.94
C THR A 43 -25.06 15.83 8.46
N PHE A 44 -25.04 14.62 7.90
CA PHE A 44 -24.10 13.55 8.26
C PHE A 44 -22.78 13.73 7.50
N VAL A 45 -21.98 14.69 7.93
CA VAL A 45 -20.70 15.09 7.30
C VAL A 45 -19.46 14.78 8.15
N SER A 46 -19.61 13.90 9.18
CA SER A 46 -18.52 13.53 10.07
C SER A 46 -18.12 12.05 9.90
N SER A 47 -17.49 11.48 10.92
CA SER A 47 -17.00 10.09 10.95
C SER A 47 -18.10 9.02 11.15
N VAL A 48 -19.35 9.43 11.28
CA VAL A 48 -20.51 8.53 11.42
C VAL A 48 -21.55 8.87 10.35
N GLY A 49 -22.25 7.85 9.86
CA GLY A 49 -23.32 8.02 8.89
C GLY A 49 -23.50 6.80 8.01
N LYS A 50 -24.64 6.72 7.33
CA LYS A 50 -25.04 5.54 6.55
C LYS A 50 -24.01 5.16 5.46
N PHE A 51 -23.29 6.12 4.89
CA PHE A 51 -22.30 5.83 3.86
C PHE A 51 -20.99 5.26 4.43
N VAL A 52 -20.65 5.56 5.68
CA VAL A 52 -19.56 4.91 6.40
C VAL A 52 -19.88 3.43 6.58
N ASP A 53 -21.03 3.13 7.19
CA ASP A 53 -21.46 1.76 7.43
C ASP A 53 -21.62 0.95 6.13
N LEU A 54 -22.22 1.57 5.10
CA LEU A 54 -22.41 0.94 3.80
C LEU A 54 -21.09 0.64 3.09
N PHE A 55 -20.11 1.53 3.20
CA PHE A 55 -18.79 1.34 2.60
C PHE A 55 -18.06 0.16 3.28
N GLU A 56 -18.04 0.13 4.61
CA GLU A 56 -17.43 -0.96 5.38
C GLU A 56 -18.07 -2.31 5.06
N GLN A 57 -19.40 -2.38 5.05
CA GLN A 57 -20.14 -3.61 4.69
C GLN A 57 -19.81 -4.08 3.27
N LYS A 58 -19.79 -3.17 2.30
CA LYS A 58 -19.51 -3.51 0.90
C LYS A 58 -18.06 -3.95 0.69
N ILE A 59 -17.10 -3.30 1.31
CA ILE A 59 -15.69 -3.70 1.21
C ILE A 59 -15.48 -5.06 1.85
N ALA A 60 -16.00 -5.29 3.06
CA ALA A 60 -15.93 -6.59 3.71
C ALA A 60 -16.55 -7.70 2.85
N ALA A 61 -17.73 -7.46 2.28
CA ALA A 61 -18.41 -8.42 1.40
C ALA A 61 -17.65 -8.67 0.08
N TYR A 62 -17.06 -7.63 -0.50
CA TYR A 62 -16.32 -7.73 -1.77
C TYR A 62 -15.00 -8.47 -1.61
N THR A 63 -14.26 -8.20 -0.54
CA THR A 63 -12.94 -8.80 -0.29
C THR A 63 -13.01 -10.14 0.42
N GLY A 64 -14.16 -10.50 1.00
CA GLY A 64 -14.29 -11.66 1.88
C GLY A 64 -13.68 -11.47 3.27
N ALA A 65 -13.21 -10.25 3.60
CA ALA A 65 -12.68 -9.93 4.91
C ALA A 65 -13.79 -9.95 5.97
N LYS A 66 -13.44 -10.38 7.17
CA LYS A 66 -14.41 -10.42 8.28
C LYS A 66 -14.89 -9.03 8.68
N TYR A 67 -14.01 -8.05 8.62
CA TYR A 67 -14.26 -6.65 8.97
C TYR A 67 -13.58 -5.72 7.98
N ALA A 68 -14.19 -4.57 7.77
CA ALA A 68 -13.56 -3.42 7.14
C ALA A 68 -13.79 -2.20 8.04
N VAL A 69 -12.81 -1.33 8.12
CA VAL A 69 -12.86 -0.09 8.91
C VAL A 69 -12.43 1.06 8.02
N VAL A 70 -13.30 2.03 7.82
CA VAL A 70 -13.00 3.19 6.98
C VAL A 70 -12.09 4.18 7.72
N CYS A 71 -11.09 4.65 7.02
CA CYS A 71 -10.20 5.73 7.48
C CYS A 71 -10.35 6.94 6.55
N VAL A 72 -9.91 8.11 7.01
CA VAL A 72 -10.04 9.36 6.25
C VAL A 72 -9.27 9.33 4.93
N ASN A 73 -8.19 8.56 4.86
CA ASN A 73 -7.41 8.29 3.64
C ASN A 73 -6.52 7.05 3.83
N GLY A 74 -5.91 6.57 2.73
CA GLY A 74 -5.03 5.41 2.73
C GLY A 74 -3.80 5.56 3.61
N THR A 75 -3.18 6.75 3.66
CA THR A 75 -2.00 6.99 4.52
C THR A 75 -2.30 6.73 5.99
N ASN A 76 -3.46 7.21 6.47
CA ASN A 76 -3.88 6.94 7.85
C ASN A 76 -4.25 5.47 8.06
N ALA A 77 -4.86 4.82 7.06
CA ALA A 77 -5.17 3.40 7.12
C ALA A 77 -3.89 2.57 7.28
N LEU A 78 -2.87 2.83 6.48
CA LEU A 78 -1.56 2.17 6.57
C LEU A 78 -0.88 2.41 7.92
N HIS A 79 -0.89 3.66 8.41
CA HIS A 79 -0.31 3.98 9.72
C HIS A 79 -0.99 3.19 10.85
N ILE A 80 -2.33 3.14 10.84
CA ILE A 80 -3.10 2.39 11.83
C ILE A 80 -2.84 0.89 11.69
N ALA A 81 -2.81 0.35 10.48
CA ALA A 81 -2.53 -1.06 10.23
C ALA A 81 -1.15 -1.47 10.76
N LEU A 82 -0.11 -0.66 10.53
CA LEU A 82 1.22 -0.88 11.10
C LEU A 82 1.21 -0.88 12.64
N LYS A 83 0.49 0.05 13.26
CA LYS A 83 0.35 0.08 14.73
C LYS A 83 -0.37 -1.17 15.26
N LEU A 84 -1.42 -1.61 14.58
CA LEU A 84 -2.17 -2.82 14.96
C LEU A 84 -1.34 -4.10 14.76
N SER A 85 -0.44 -4.12 13.78
CA SER A 85 0.53 -5.21 13.56
C SER A 85 1.67 -5.22 14.60
N GLY A 86 1.66 -4.32 15.56
CA GLY A 86 2.63 -4.25 16.65
C GLY A 86 3.97 -3.60 16.26
N VAL A 87 3.97 -2.77 15.22
CA VAL A 87 5.14 -1.94 14.87
C VAL A 87 5.33 -0.84 15.91
N GLU A 88 6.53 -0.74 16.43
CA GLU A 88 6.95 0.22 17.45
C GLU A 88 8.04 1.17 16.92
N ALA A 89 8.28 2.25 17.66
CA ALA A 89 9.34 3.17 17.31
C ALA A 89 10.72 2.49 17.36
N GLY A 90 11.50 2.65 16.29
CA GLY A 90 12.80 2.03 16.13
C GLY A 90 12.80 0.68 15.43
N ASP A 91 11.65 0.05 15.20
CA ASP A 91 11.54 -1.15 14.36
C ASP A 91 11.89 -0.84 12.89
N GLU A 92 12.19 -1.88 12.15
CA GLU A 92 12.30 -1.83 10.70
C GLU A 92 11.05 -2.45 10.06
N VAL A 93 10.59 -1.82 8.96
CA VAL A 93 9.50 -2.31 8.11
C VAL A 93 10.02 -2.43 6.69
N ILE A 94 9.97 -3.65 6.14
CA ILE A 94 10.37 -3.91 4.76
C ILE A 94 9.28 -3.38 3.82
N THR A 95 9.70 -2.67 2.77
CA THR A 95 8.81 -2.22 1.69
C THR A 95 9.57 -2.15 0.37
N GLN A 96 8.91 -1.72 -0.71
CA GLN A 96 9.53 -1.56 -2.02
C GLN A 96 9.82 -0.09 -2.34
N PRO A 97 10.87 0.23 -3.14
CA PRO A 97 11.16 1.61 -3.53
C PRO A 97 10.20 2.16 -4.58
N LEU A 98 9.60 1.30 -5.41
CA LEU A 98 8.60 1.68 -6.40
C LEU A 98 7.22 1.73 -5.72
N THR A 99 6.92 2.87 -5.10
CA THR A 99 5.68 3.10 -4.38
C THR A 99 5.32 4.58 -4.35
N PHE A 100 4.08 4.89 -4.01
CA PHE A 100 3.72 6.26 -3.65
C PHE A 100 4.32 6.60 -2.28
N ILE A 101 4.72 7.85 -2.09
CA ILE A 101 5.44 8.28 -0.86
C ILE A 101 4.65 8.00 0.43
N ALA A 102 3.32 7.85 0.34
CA ALA A 102 2.47 7.56 1.49
C ALA A 102 2.83 6.26 2.20
N THR A 103 3.21 5.21 1.46
CA THR A 103 3.68 3.93 2.00
C THR A 103 4.84 4.14 2.96
N THR A 104 5.87 4.82 2.48
CA THR A 104 7.07 5.13 3.29
C THR A 104 6.76 6.08 4.44
N ASN A 105 5.93 7.10 4.20
CA ASN A 105 5.54 8.04 5.24
C ASN A 105 4.77 7.36 6.37
N ALA A 106 3.89 6.40 6.08
CA ALA A 106 3.16 5.66 7.10
C ALA A 106 4.11 4.88 8.04
N ILE A 107 5.20 4.31 7.50
CA ILE A 107 6.26 3.67 8.29
C ILE A 107 6.95 4.69 9.21
N VAL A 108 7.33 5.83 8.65
CA VAL A 108 7.99 6.90 9.43
C VAL A 108 7.06 7.47 10.50
N TYR A 109 5.77 7.64 10.20
CA TYR A 109 4.78 8.09 11.19
C TYR A 109 4.57 7.09 12.34
N ALA A 110 4.75 5.79 12.07
CA ALA A 110 4.77 4.78 13.13
C ALA A 110 6.03 4.85 14.01
N GLY A 111 7.00 5.70 13.67
CA GLY A 111 8.31 5.80 14.32
C GLY A 111 9.31 4.73 13.86
N ALA A 112 8.96 3.95 12.84
CA ALA A 112 9.77 2.87 12.30
C ALA A 112 10.68 3.35 11.15
N VAL A 113 11.60 2.50 10.73
CA VAL A 113 12.57 2.76 9.66
C VAL A 113 12.22 1.92 8.44
N PRO A 114 11.98 2.51 7.28
CA PRO A 114 11.74 1.76 6.06
C PRO A 114 13.01 1.07 5.58
N VAL A 115 12.88 -0.20 5.20
CA VAL A 115 13.94 -1.00 4.58
C VAL A 115 13.47 -1.38 3.18
N PHE A 116 14.22 -0.95 2.17
CA PHE A 116 13.82 -1.15 0.78
C PHE A 116 14.36 -2.44 0.20
N VAL A 117 13.46 -3.24 -0.36
CA VAL A 117 13.75 -4.46 -1.11
C VAL A 117 13.20 -4.32 -2.53
N ASP A 118 13.92 -4.83 -3.50
CA ASP A 118 13.64 -4.62 -4.92
C ASP A 118 12.33 -5.25 -5.39
N VAL A 119 11.84 -4.78 -6.52
CA VAL A 119 10.59 -5.24 -7.14
C VAL A 119 10.84 -6.28 -8.24
N ASP A 120 9.82 -7.06 -8.57
CA ASP A 120 9.81 -7.88 -9.77
C ASP A 120 9.50 -7.04 -11.01
N LYS A 121 10.11 -7.40 -12.14
CA LYS A 121 9.93 -6.65 -13.40
C LYS A 121 8.56 -6.85 -14.04
N ASP A 122 7.92 -7.96 -13.77
CA ASP A 122 6.63 -8.34 -14.37
C ASP A 122 5.43 -7.83 -13.57
N THR A 123 5.51 -7.84 -12.23
CA THR A 123 4.45 -7.33 -11.35
C THR A 123 4.66 -5.89 -10.93
N MET A 124 5.89 -5.38 -10.98
CA MET A 124 6.33 -4.11 -10.39
C MET A 124 6.10 -4.02 -8.87
N GLY A 125 5.61 -5.09 -8.24
CA GLY A 125 5.44 -5.22 -6.80
C GLY A 125 6.68 -5.81 -6.12
N LEU A 126 6.68 -5.86 -4.78
CA LEU A 126 7.78 -6.42 -3.99
C LEU A 126 8.15 -7.82 -4.49
N SER A 127 9.44 -8.03 -4.79
CA SER A 127 9.94 -9.32 -5.28
C SER A 127 10.10 -10.33 -4.14
N PRO A 128 9.38 -11.47 -4.17
CA PRO A 128 9.60 -12.55 -3.20
C PRO A 128 11.05 -13.06 -3.20
N THR A 129 11.65 -13.18 -4.39
CA THR A 129 13.05 -13.62 -4.51
C THR A 129 14.03 -12.63 -3.87
N SER A 130 13.80 -11.33 -4.05
CA SER A 130 14.63 -10.30 -3.41
C SER A 130 14.40 -10.25 -1.91
N LEU A 131 13.16 -10.41 -1.45
CA LEU A 131 12.79 -10.48 -0.04
C LEU A 131 13.47 -11.69 0.65
N GLU A 132 13.35 -12.87 0.06
CA GLU A 132 14.00 -14.08 0.58
C GLU A 132 15.52 -13.91 0.71
N ARG A 133 16.17 -13.44 -0.35
CA ARG A 133 17.61 -13.18 -0.36
C ARG A 133 18.02 -12.14 0.68
N PHE A 134 17.24 -11.06 0.83
CA PHE A 134 17.49 -10.04 1.85
C PHE A 134 17.45 -10.64 3.24
N LEU A 135 16.38 -11.38 3.56
CA LEU A 135 16.20 -11.98 4.90
C LEU A 135 17.26 -13.05 5.20
N GLN A 136 17.56 -13.93 4.25
CA GLN A 136 18.64 -14.94 4.44
C GLN A 136 19.99 -14.31 4.75
N THR A 137 20.30 -13.17 4.12
CA THR A 137 21.59 -12.50 4.26
C THR A 137 21.63 -11.63 5.52
N ASN A 138 20.59 -10.84 5.74
CA ASN A 138 20.61 -9.72 6.68
C ASN A 138 19.79 -9.95 7.95
N ALA A 139 18.93 -10.98 8.00
CA ALA A 139 18.09 -11.23 9.16
C ALA A 139 18.61 -12.39 10.02
N GLU A 140 18.31 -12.33 11.30
CA GLU A 140 18.47 -13.43 12.25
C GLU A 140 17.23 -13.55 13.14
N LEU A 141 16.88 -14.78 13.50
CA LEU A 141 15.80 -15.05 14.45
C LEU A 141 16.34 -15.09 15.87
N ARG A 142 15.67 -14.38 16.77
CA ARG A 142 15.89 -14.41 18.21
C ARG A 142 14.57 -14.76 18.90
N GLY A 143 14.40 -16.05 19.19
CA GLY A 143 13.07 -16.57 19.59
C GLY A 143 12.06 -16.45 18.46
N ASN A 144 10.96 -15.79 18.72
CA ASN A 144 9.87 -15.56 17.75
C ASN A 144 9.94 -14.17 17.09
N GLU A 145 11.08 -13.52 17.09
CA GLU A 145 11.26 -12.20 16.51
C GLU A 145 12.42 -12.19 15.50
N CYS A 146 12.24 -11.39 14.45
CA CYS A 146 13.24 -11.21 13.41
C CYS A 146 14.04 -9.93 13.66
N TYR A 147 15.35 -10.00 13.54
CA TYR A 147 16.26 -8.87 13.75
C TYR A 147 17.19 -8.69 12.56
N HIS A 148 17.44 -7.45 12.18
CA HIS A 148 18.44 -7.11 11.19
C HIS A 148 19.84 -7.19 11.80
N LYS A 149 20.69 -8.08 11.29
CA LYS A 149 22.04 -8.36 11.81
C LYS A 149 22.92 -7.12 11.94
N GLN A 150 22.83 -6.20 10.96
CA GLN A 150 23.70 -5.03 10.89
C GLN A 150 23.24 -3.90 11.82
N THR A 151 21.92 -3.64 11.88
CA THR A 151 21.36 -2.52 12.67
C THR A 151 20.97 -2.94 14.08
N GLY A 152 20.78 -4.24 14.32
CA GLY A 152 20.25 -4.79 15.56
C GLY A 152 18.78 -4.49 15.81
N ARG A 153 18.08 -3.85 14.87
CA ARG A 153 16.67 -3.50 14.98
C ARG A 153 15.77 -4.69 14.65
N ARG A 154 14.60 -4.71 15.28
CA ARG A 154 13.58 -5.71 14.97
C ARG A 154 12.96 -5.39 13.60
N ILE A 155 12.89 -6.39 12.73
CA ILE A 155 12.12 -6.34 11.47
C ILE A 155 10.73 -6.84 11.81
N LYS A 156 9.79 -5.93 12.06
CA LYS A 156 8.47 -6.29 12.59
C LYS A 156 7.44 -6.56 11.50
N ALA A 157 7.48 -5.81 10.39
CA ALA A 157 6.50 -5.94 9.32
C ALA A 157 7.13 -5.86 7.93
N CYS A 158 6.41 -6.39 6.96
CA CYS A 158 6.63 -6.23 5.54
C CYS A 158 5.39 -5.58 4.93
N MET A 159 5.57 -4.48 4.21
CA MET A 159 4.49 -3.72 3.59
C MET A 159 4.67 -3.67 2.08
N PRO A 160 4.24 -4.74 1.35
CA PRO A 160 4.22 -4.76 -0.09
C PRO A 160 3.11 -3.84 -0.62
N MET A 161 3.36 -3.18 -1.76
CA MET A 161 2.38 -2.34 -2.45
C MET A 161 2.01 -2.95 -3.80
N HIS A 162 0.72 -3.00 -4.10
CA HIS A 162 0.18 -3.47 -5.38
C HIS A 162 0.25 -2.35 -6.42
N THR A 163 1.38 -2.26 -7.11
CA THR A 163 1.71 -1.18 -8.02
C THR A 163 0.68 -1.03 -9.13
N PHE A 164 0.08 0.16 -9.25
CA PHE A 164 -1.00 0.48 -10.20
C PHE A 164 -2.23 -0.46 -10.12
N GLY A 165 -2.46 -1.11 -8.98
CA GLY A 165 -3.56 -2.07 -8.81
C GLY A 165 -3.25 -3.48 -9.31
N HIS A 166 -2.00 -3.76 -9.70
CA HIS A 166 -1.56 -5.11 -10.06
C HIS A 166 -1.00 -5.83 -8.84
N ALA A 167 -1.62 -6.95 -8.50
CA ALA A 167 -1.21 -7.73 -7.34
C ALA A 167 0.24 -8.20 -7.46
N CYS A 168 1.05 -7.96 -6.42
CA CYS A 168 2.31 -8.66 -6.24
C CYS A 168 2.06 -10.14 -5.92
N ARG A 169 3.10 -10.98 -5.88
CA ARG A 169 2.99 -12.39 -5.52
C ARG A 169 2.80 -12.55 -4.01
N ILE A 170 1.63 -12.12 -3.53
CA ILE A 170 1.37 -11.95 -2.10
C ILE A 170 1.47 -13.27 -1.32
N GLU A 171 1.00 -14.39 -1.88
CA GLU A 171 1.08 -15.70 -1.22
C GLU A 171 2.53 -16.12 -0.96
N GLU A 172 3.43 -15.86 -1.92
CA GLU A 172 4.86 -16.13 -1.75
C GLU A 172 5.48 -15.20 -0.70
N ILE A 173 5.11 -13.92 -0.69
CA ILE A 173 5.58 -12.95 0.30
C ILE A 173 5.13 -13.36 1.71
N ILE A 174 3.85 -13.71 1.88
CA ILE A 174 3.29 -14.20 3.16
C ILE A 174 4.07 -15.43 3.63
N ALA A 175 4.25 -16.43 2.76
CA ALA A 175 4.97 -17.65 3.11
C ALA A 175 6.42 -17.40 3.52
N ILE A 176 7.07 -16.38 2.97
CA ILE A 176 8.42 -15.95 3.38
C ILE A 176 8.34 -15.27 4.75
N CYS A 177 7.46 -14.28 4.91
CA CYS A 177 7.30 -13.51 6.15
C CYS A 177 6.96 -14.40 7.34
N ASP A 178 6.08 -15.40 7.17
CA ASP A 178 5.70 -16.36 8.21
C ASP A 178 6.92 -17.12 8.78
N ARG A 179 7.87 -17.52 7.91
CA ARG A 179 9.09 -18.21 8.36
C ARG A 179 10.00 -17.33 9.23
N TYR A 180 9.86 -16.02 9.10
CA TYR A 180 10.65 -15.05 9.87
C TYR A 180 9.85 -14.34 10.95
N HIS A 181 8.60 -14.73 11.18
CA HIS A 181 7.68 -14.10 12.14
C HIS A 181 7.47 -12.59 11.89
N ILE A 182 7.39 -12.22 10.63
CA ILE A 182 7.18 -10.85 10.15
C ILE A 182 5.70 -10.69 9.75
N GLU A 183 5.03 -9.68 10.29
CA GLU A 183 3.64 -9.35 9.92
C GLU A 183 3.57 -8.77 8.52
N VAL A 184 2.49 -9.06 7.77
CA VAL A 184 2.27 -8.48 6.44
C VAL A 184 1.15 -7.46 6.49
N VAL A 185 1.41 -6.27 5.97
CA VAL A 185 0.44 -5.17 5.80
C VAL A 185 0.43 -4.80 4.33
N GLU A 186 -0.65 -5.09 3.64
CA GLU A 186 -0.78 -4.80 2.20
C GLU A 186 -1.20 -3.36 1.94
N ASP A 187 -0.49 -2.69 1.00
CA ASP A 187 -0.82 -1.35 0.49
C ASP A 187 -1.37 -1.41 -0.94
#